data_8b4e1fa22ef45a51f442b135d1dfaf81
#
_entry.id   8b4e1fa22ef45a51f442b135d1dfaf81
#
_cell.length_a   1.000
_cell.length_b   1.000
_cell.length_c   1.000
_cell.angle_alpha   90.00
_cell.angle_beta   90.00
_cell.angle_gamma   90.00
#
_symmetry.space_group_name_H-M   'P 1'
#
loop_
_entity.id
_entity.type
_entity.pdbx_description
1 polymer ?
#
loop_
_entity_poly.entity_id
_entity_poly.type
_entity_poly.pdbx_seq_one_letter_code
_entity_poly.pdbx_strand_id
1 'polypeptide(L)'
;MEFMMFDIIIIGAGTAGISAYKEAVKHTNNILIINDGPWDTTCARVGCMPSKVLISTATRMHEIQHAQEVALSVSAKIDTSQVMQHLRKLRDHFTQATLEEVNRWDNAHKISGKAHFIDSKTVQVNQKQYQAKSFIIAVGSTPNLNKDWKNELGDKLITSDQIFELKTLPKSLAVIGSGVIAIELAQAMQRLGVEITVFARSRKVGSLTSPKLQKTAQDILAEELNIKFEILPEQVRKFRNKVKINYTEKGTQSSFTADYLLVATGRNSYLNSLSLQNINSRFTDLKKLPLDLHTKQLADYPIFIIGDAHTNSPVQHEAAHEGRTTVHNCLNFPKLKNIKTLTPLGIVFSQPEMAIVGQSFQQLTQSKAEFVTGFVSYKNQGRAMVLGKNQGAVEVYIETATRKFLGSELFVESAEHMAHLLCWMISEGLSLDEILEKPFYHPTLEEGLRTAFKHARRQLE
;
A
#
# COMPACT_ATOMS: atom_id res chain seq x y z
N MET A 1 12.33 -44.10 -2.67
CA MET A 1 12.98 -42.86 -2.18
C MET A 1 12.14 -42.34 -1.04
N GLU A 2 12.63 -42.34 0.19
CA GLU A 2 11.96 -41.62 1.26
C GLU A 2 12.08 -40.13 0.97
N PHE A 3 10.96 -39.48 0.72
CA PHE A 3 10.94 -38.02 0.57
C PHE A 3 11.19 -37.40 1.94
N MET A 4 12.19 -36.56 2.07
CA MET A 4 12.44 -35.80 3.29
C MET A 4 11.25 -34.86 3.51
N MET A 5 10.47 -35.09 4.56
CA MET A 5 9.27 -34.28 4.87
C MET A 5 9.69 -33.11 5.75
N PHE A 6 9.53 -31.89 5.23
CA PHE A 6 9.76 -30.66 5.99
C PHE A 6 8.67 -30.43 7.05
N ASP A 7 9.00 -29.76 8.12
CA ASP A 7 7.98 -29.30 9.08
C ASP A 7 7.15 -28.18 8.46
N ILE A 8 7.82 -27.21 7.82
CA ILE A 8 7.18 -26.10 7.13
C ILE A 8 7.85 -25.85 5.78
N ILE A 9 7.06 -25.64 4.73
CA ILE A 9 7.51 -25.02 3.48
C ILE A 9 6.86 -23.65 3.35
N ILE A 10 7.69 -22.59 3.18
CA ILE A 10 7.25 -21.22 2.92
C ILE A 10 7.40 -20.93 1.43
N ILE A 11 6.36 -20.46 0.77
CA ILE A 11 6.36 -20.13 -0.66
C ILE A 11 6.26 -18.61 -0.82
N GLY A 12 7.37 -17.99 -1.24
CA GLY A 12 7.57 -16.56 -1.38
C GLY A 12 8.47 -15.97 -0.29
N ALA A 13 9.49 -15.19 -0.71
CA ALA A 13 10.43 -14.48 0.16
C ALA A 13 10.21 -12.97 0.14
N GLY A 14 8.95 -12.54 0.11
CA GLY A 14 8.56 -11.16 0.41
C GLY A 14 8.54 -10.89 1.92
N THR A 15 8.07 -9.72 2.34
CA THR A 15 8.03 -9.31 3.76
C THR A 15 7.36 -10.37 4.65
N ALA A 16 6.22 -10.92 4.23
CA ALA A 16 5.50 -11.95 4.99
C ALA A 16 6.32 -13.24 5.11
N GLY A 17 6.87 -13.75 3.99
CA GLY A 17 7.64 -14.98 3.96
C GLY A 17 8.96 -14.89 4.71
N ILE A 18 9.70 -13.79 4.60
CA ILE A 18 10.93 -13.53 5.38
C ILE A 18 10.60 -13.48 6.88
N SER A 19 9.51 -12.82 7.26
CA SER A 19 9.09 -12.75 8.67
C SER A 19 8.67 -14.12 9.21
N ALA A 20 7.99 -14.94 8.38
CA ALA A 20 7.65 -16.31 8.73
C ALA A 20 8.91 -17.20 8.88
N TYR A 21 9.87 -17.09 7.95
CA TYR A 21 11.13 -17.84 8.04
C TYR A 21 11.89 -17.48 9.32
N LYS A 22 12.07 -16.19 9.62
CA LYS A 22 12.77 -15.70 10.83
C LYS A 22 12.13 -16.19 12.12
N GLU A 23 10.82 -16.36 12.14
CA GLU A 23 10.13 -16.93 13.29
C GLU A 23 10.29 -18.47 13.33
N ALA A 24 10.09 -19.13 12.19
CA ALA A 24 10.09 -20.59 12.12
C ALA A 24 11.44 -21.23 12.50
N VAL A 25 12.58 -20.62 12.11
CA VAL A 25 13.93 -21.11 12.46
C VAL A 25 14.22 -21.08 13.96
N LYS A 26 13.43 -20.38 14.78
CA LYS A 26 13.53 -20.41 16.24
C LYS A 26 12.96 -21.71 16.83
N HIS A 27 12.17 -22.45 16.06
CA HIS A 27 11.40 -23.60 16.52
C HIS A 27 11.78 -24.90 15.81
N THR A 28 12.28 -24.84 14.57
CA THR A 28 12.69 -26.02 13.78
C THR A 28 13.78 -25.64 12.79
N ASN A 29 14.69 -26.62 12.54
CA ASN A 29 15.68 -26.55 11.47
C ASN A 29 15.22 -27.28 10.21
N ASN A 30 14.07 -27.96 10.25
CA ASN A 30 13.52 -28.71 9.11
C ASN A 30 12.52 -27.86 8.33
N ILE A 31 13.04 -26.81 7.71
CA ILE A 31 12.28 -25.77 7.02
C ILE A 31 12.81 -25.52 5.62
N LEU A 32 11.93 -25.16 4.70
CA LEU A 32 12.29 -24.75 3.36
C LEU A 32 11.56 -23.45 2.99
N ILE A 33 12.28 -22.48 2.41
CA ILE A 33 11.69 -21.31 1.78
C ILE A 33 11.99 -21.32 0.27
N ILE A 34 10.93 -21.17 -0.54
CA ILE A 34 10.98 -21.22 -1.99
C ILE A 34 10.62 -19.84 -2.52
N ASN A 35 11.43 -19.28 -3.43
CA ASN A 35 11.17 -17.98 -4.02
C ASN A 35 11.36 -17.98 -5.53
N ASP A 36 10.36 -17.44 -6.25
CA ASP A 36 10.40 -17.22 -7.69
C ASP A 36 10.65 -15.71 -7.94
N GLY A 37 11.92 -15.32 -7.92
CA GLY A 37 12.33 -13.94 -8.16
C GLY A 37 13.42 -13.43 -7.21
N PRO A 38 13.61 -12.12 -7.13
CA PRO A 38 14.60 -11.52 -6.22
C PRO A 38 14.28 -11.78 -4.75
N TRP A 39 15.34 -11.88 -3.93
CA TRP A 39 15.24 -12.15 -2.49
C TRP A 39 15.22 -10.87 -1.62
N ASP A 40 14.94 -9.72 -2.22
CA ASP A 40 15.10 -8.38 -1.64
C ASP A 40 13.79 -7.67 -1.26
N THR A 41 12.68 -8.31 -1.28
CA THR A 41 11.30 -7.83 -1.08
C THR A 41 10.80 -6.79 -2.11
N THR A 42 9.52 -6.87 -2.44
CA THR A 42 8.84 -5.88 -3.32
C THR A 42 8.88 -4.47 -2.69
N CYS A 43 8.70 -4.37 -1.37
CA CYS A 43 8.66 -3.09 -0.65
C CYS A 43 10.01 -2.33 -0.78
N ALA A 44 11.15 -3.02 -0.60
CA ALA A 44 12.47 -2.39 -0.68
C ALA A 44 12.84 -2.05 -2.13
N ARG A 45 12.53 -2.94 -3.09
CA ARG A 45 13.01 -2.82 -4.48
C ARG A 45 12.14 -1.92 -5.35
N VAL A 46 10.81 -2.11 -5.35
CA VAL A 46 9.89 -1.47 -6.31
C VAL A 46 8.61 -0.92 -5.64
N GLY A 47 8.59 -0.79 -4.33
CA GLY A 47 7.41 -0.36 -3.57
C GLY A 47 7.69 0.86 -2.69
N CYS A 48 7.54 0.65 -1.38
CA CYS A 48 7.54 1.71 -0.37
C CYS A 48 8.83 2.54 -0.38
N MET A 49 10.01 1.89 -0.38
CA MET A 49 11.25 2.62 -0.19
C MET A 49 11.61 3.53 -1.37
N PRO A 50 11.68 3.08 -2.64
CA PRO A 50 12.00 3.96 -3.75
C PRO A 50 10.94 5.05 -3.97
N SER A 51 9.66 4.79 -3.73
CA SER A 51 8.63 5.82 -3.83
C SER A 51 8.84 6.93 -2.79
N LYS A 52 9.21 6.61 -1.55
CA LYS A 52 9.46 7.60 -0.50
C LYS A 52 10.74 8.41 -0.74
N VAL A 53 11.76 7.82 -1.36
CA VAL A 53 12.93 8.58 -1.82
C VAL A 53 12.53 9.62 -2.87
N LEU A 54 11.71 9.22 -3.87
CA LEU A 54 11.22 10.12 -4.90
C LEU A 54 10.36 11.24 -4.31
N ILE A 55 9.40 10.89 -3.43
CA ILE A 55 8.51 11.83 -2.74
C ILE A 55 9.33 12.82 -1.90
N SER A 56 10.31 12.36 -1.13
CA SER A 56 11.19 13.25 -0.33
C SER A 56 11.91 14.27 -1.19
N THR A 57 12.40 13.87 -2.37
CA THR A 57 13.04 14.80 -3.32
C THR A 57 12.02 15.80 -3.87
N ALA A 58 10.82 15.32 -4.22
CA ALA A 58 9.73 16.15 -4.73
C ALA A 58 9.20 17.15 -3.70
N THR A 59 9.07 16.74 -2.43
CA THR A 59 8.66 17.62 -1.33
C THR A 59 9.66 18.74 -1.13
N ARG A 60 10.98 18.47 -1.14
CA ARG A 60 12.01 19.51 -1.05
C ARG A 60 11.94 20.50 -2.20
N MET A 61 11.67 20.01 -3.43
CA MET A 61 11.52 20.91 -4.57
C MET A 61 10.26 21.77 -4.43
N HIS A 62 9.15 21.21 -3.95
CA HIS A 62 7.92 21.93 -3.67
C HIS A 62 8.12 23.04 -2.61
N GLU A 63 8.85 22.75 -1.51
CA GLU A 63 9.21 23.76 -0.50
C GLU A 63 10.02 24.91 -1.10
N ILE A 64 10.98 24.59 -1.98
CA ILE A 64 11.77 25.62 -2.66
C ILE A 64 10.91 26.49 -3.58
N GLN A 65 9.96 25.89 -4.32
CA GLN A 65 9.06 26.61 -5.22
C GLN A 65 8.10 27.54 -4.46
N HIS A 66 7.78 27.23 -3.20
CA HIS A 66 6.89 27.99 -2.31
C HIS A 66 7.64 28.83 -1.26
N ALA A 67 8.96 28.92 -1.36
CA ALA A 67 9.80 29.65 -0.41
C ALA A 67 9.44 31.15 -0.29
N GLN A 68 8.83 31.75 -1.33
CA GLN A 68 8.39 33.15 -1.30
C GLN A 68 7.25 33.38 -0.29
N GLU A 69 6.47 32.37 0.06
CA GLU A 69 5.39 32.47 1.07
C GLU A 69 5.94 32.83 2.47
N VAL A 70 7.22 32.52 2.71
CA VAL A 70 7.94 32.87 3.93
C VAL A 70 9.05 33.88 3.67
N ALA A 71 8.89 34.70 2.62
CA ALA A 71 9.82 35.79 2.24
C ALA A 71 11.24 35.33 1.88
N LEU A 72 11.41 34.08 1.43
CA LEU A 72 12.70 33.59 0.93
C LEU A 72 12.74 33.62 -0.60
N SER A 73 13.82 34.13 -1.18
CA SER A 73 14.08 34.11 -2.61
C SER A 73 15.08 33.01 -2.92
N VAL A 74 14.62 31.95 -3.57
CA VAL A 74 15.44 30.77 -3.88
C VAL A 74 15.32 30.43 -5.36
N SER A 75 16.41 29.99 -5.97
CA SER A 75 16.43 29.42 -7.33
C SER A 75 16.96 27.99 -7.27
N ALA A 76 16.25 27.06 -7.88
CA ALA A 76 16.70 25.67 -7.94
C ALA A 76 16.57 25.13 -9.37
N LYS A 77 17.47 24.20 -9.71
CA LYS A 77 17.46 23.48 -10.97
C LYS A 77 17.41 21.97 -10.69
N ILE A 78 16.51 21.28 -11.36
CA ILE A 78 16.40 19.82 -11.26
C ILE A 78 17.34 19.17 -12.28
N ASP A 79 18.27 18.32 -11.82
CA ASP A 79 18.98 17.38 -12.66
C ASP A 79 18.21 16.05 -12.65
N THR A 80 17.45 15.80 -13.72
CA THR A 80 16.54 14.68 -13.85
C THR A 80 17.25 13.32 -13.80
N SER A 81 18.49 13.26 -14.23
CA SER A 81 19.31 12.03 -14.20
C SER A 81 19.82 11.76 -12.78
N GLN A 82 20.30 12.80 -12.09
CA GLN A 82 20.80 12.70 -10.72
C GLN A 82 19.69 12.36 -9.72
N VAL A 83 18.47 12.87 -9.90
CA VAL A 83 17.30 12.47 -9.10
C VAL A 83 17.08 10.96 -9.18
N MET A 84 17.04 10.41 -10.40
CA MET A 84 16.83 8.97 -10.60
C MET A 84 18.03 8.12 -10.15
N GLN A 85 19.25 8.65 -10.24
CA GLN A 85 20.44 7.99 -9.72
C GLN A 85 20.44 7.96 -8.18
N HIS A 86 20.10 9.07 -7.53
CA HIS A 86 19.95 9.17 -6.08
C HIS A 86 18.90 8.17 -5.56
N LEU A 87 17.73 8.12 -6.22
CA LEU A 87 16.68 7.16 -5.90
C LEU A 87 17.20 5.73 -5.92
N ARG A 88 17.83 5.30 -7.04
CA ARG A 88 18.34 3.93 -7.18
C ARG A 88 19.44 3.63 -6.18
N LYS A 89 20.36 4.56 -5.90
CA LYS A 89 21.43 4.39 -4.91
C LYS A 89 20.86 4.07 -3.52
N LEU A 90 19.83 4.80 -3.07
CA LEU A 90 19.20 4.52 -1.77
C LEU A 90 18.37 3.24 -1.79
N ARG A 91 17.61 2.99 -2.86
CA ARG A 91 16.88 1.75 -3.07
C ARG A 91 17.83 0.54 -2.96
N ASP A 92 18.95 0.58 -3.67
CA ASP A 92 19.95 -0.49 -3.69
C ASP A 92 20.56 -0.71 -2.31
N HIS A 93 20.77 0.35 -1.53
CA HIS A 93 21.18 0.22 -0.13
C HIS A 93 20.17 -0.53 0.72
N PHE A 94 18.86 -0.24 0.57
CA PHE A 94 17.81 -0.95 1.30
C PHE A 94 17.65 -2.40 0.87
N THR A 95 17.74 -2.69 -0.42
CA THR A 95 17.68 -4.06 -0.93
C THR A 95 18.90 -4.87 -0.49
N GLN A 96 20.08 -4.27 -0.48
CA GLN A 96 21.32 -4.91 -0.05
C GLN A 96 21.24 -5.40 1.39
N ALA A 97 20.67 -4.60 2.31
CA ALA A 97 20.51 -5.00 3.70
C ALA A 97 19.63 -6.28 3.83
N THR A 98 18.58 -6.39 3.02
CA THR A 98 17.74 -7.60 2.99
C THR A 98 18.50 -8.79 2.40
N LEU A 99 19.25 -8.59 1.30
CA LEU A 99 20.04 -9.63 0.66
C LEU A 99 21.14 -10.15 1.58
N GLU A 100 21.83 -9.30 2.32
CA GLU A 100 22.83 -9.68 3.31
C GLU A 100 22.24 -10.55 4.42
N GLU A 101 21.03 -10.24 4.88
CA GLU A 101 20.33 -11.07 5.84
C GLU A 101 20.00 -12.45 5.26
N VAL A 102 19.39 -12.49 4.07
CA VAL A 102 19.03 -13.76 3.38
C VAL A 102 20.27 -14.60 3.06
N ASN A 103 21.40 -13.98 2.73
CA ASN A 103 22.65 -14.68 2.44
C ASN A 103 23.26 -15.38 3.66
N ARG A 104 22.94 -14.92 4.89
CA ARG A 104 23.37 -15.60 6.14
C ARG A 104 22.55 -16.84 6.47
N TRP A 105 21.41 -17.04 5.82
CA TRP A 105 20.57 -18.22 6.04
C TRP A 105 21.23 -19.48 5.49
N ASP A 106 20.94 -20.63 6.09
CA ASP A 106 21.42 -21.92 5.59
C ASP A 106 20.97 -22.10 4.12
N ASN A 107 21.91 -22.51 3.28
CA ASN A 107 21.63 -22.76 1.86
C ASN A 107 20.69 -23.98 1.67
N ALA A 108 20.67 -24.92 2.62
CA ALA A 108 19.74 -26.05 2.62
C ALA A 108 18.28 -25.60 2.82
N HIS A 109 18.05 -24.42 3.40
CA HIS A 109 16.72 -23.86 3.63
C HIS A 109 16.18 -23.06 2.43
N LYS A 110 16.97 -22.79 1.39
CA LYS A 110 16.60 -21.86 0.30
C LYS A 110 16.54 -22.54 -1.05
N ILE A 111 15.47 -22.33 -1.80
CA ILE A 111 15.36 -22.74 -3.21
C ILE A 111 14.83 -21.59 -4.04
N SER A 112 15.57 -21.25 -5.10
CA SER A 112 15.07 -20.36 -6.14
C SER A 112 14.34 -21.16 -7.20
N GLY A 113 13.08 -20.79 -7.46
CA GLY A 113 12.26 -21.43 -8.50
C GLY A 113 10.77 -21.24 -8.23
N LYS A 114 9.99 -21.52 -9.26
CA LYS A 114 8.54 -21.40 -9.23
C LYS A 114 7.92 -22.66 -8.63
N ALA A 115 7.23 -22.49 -7.49
CA ALA A 115 6.51 -23.59 -6.85
C ALA A 115 5.10 -23.73 -7.44
N HIS A 116 4.62 -24.98 -7.51
CA HIS A 116 3.20 -25.30 -7.73
C HIS A 116 2.83 -26.57 -6.95
N PHE A 117 1.60 -26.62 -6.45
CA PHE A 117 1.10 -27.77 -5.73
C PHE A 117 0.82 -28.93 -6.67
N ILE A 118 1.23 -30.14 -6.26
CA ILE A 118 0.85 -31.41 -6.88
C ILE A 118 -0.36 -31.99 -6.14
N ASP A 119 -0.34 -31.89 -4.81
CA ASP A 119 -1.40 -32.25 -3.89
C ASP A 119 -1.31 -31.39 -2.62
N SER A 120 -2.09 -31.70 -1.57
CA SER A 120 -2.13 -30.95 -0.31
C SER A 120 -0.87 -31.04 0.55
N LYS A 121 0.06 -31.94 0.23
CA LYS A 121 1.29 -32.22 0.99
C LYS A 121 2.56 -32.06 0.16
N THR A 122 2.43 -31.85 -1.15
CA THR A 122 3.54 -31.88 -2.11
C THR A 122 3.53 -30.66 -3.02
N VAL A 123 4.67 -29.98 -3.09
CA VAL A 123 4.93 -28.93 -4.08
C VAL A 123 6.06 -29.37 -5.01
N GLN A 124 6.01 -28.95 -6.27
CA GLN A 124 7.07 -29.13 -7.24
C GLN A 124 7.77 -27.82 -7.53
N VAL A 125 9.11 -27.86 -7.57
CA VAL A 125 10.00 -26.75 -7.94
C VAL A 125 11.14 -27.30 -8.78
N ASN A 126 11.44 -26.71 -9.92
CA ASN A 126 12.55 -27.11 -10.79
C ASN A 126 12.58 -28.66 -11.06
N GLN A 127 11.42 -29.24 -11.34
CA GLN A 127 11.22 -30.69 -11.59
C GLN A 127 11.44 -31.60 -10.36
N LYS A 128 11.76 -31.06 -9.18
CA LYS A 128 11.87 -31.81 -7.93
C LYS A 128 10.62 -31.59 -7.06
N GLN A 129 10.25 -32.64 -6.36
CA GLN A 129 9.11 -32.61 -5.43
C GLN A 129 9.61 -32.48 -3.98
N TYR A 130 8.88 -31.69 -3.18
CA TYR A 130 9.15 -31.43 -1.78
C TYR A 130 7.86 -31.57 -0.98
N GLN A 131 7.96 -32.30 0.15
CA GLN A 131 6.81 -32.58 1.01
C GLN A 131 6.94 -31.83 2.33
N ALA A 132 5.81 -31.40 2.90
CA ALA A 132 5.77 -30.77 4.21
C ALA A 132 4.55 -31.16 5.02
N LYS A 133 4.67 -31.03 6.35
CA LYS A 133 3.55 -31.13 7.27
C LYS A 133 2.60 -29.94 7.12
N SER A 134 3.16 -28.75 6.88
CA SER A 134 2.39 -27.50 6.70
C SER A 134 3.05 -26.57 5.68
N PHE A 135 2.22 -25.69 5.06
CA PHE A 135 2.66 -24.71 4.08
C PHE A 135 2.24 -23.30 4.48
N ILE A 136 3.14 -22.33 4.26
CA ILE A 136 2.83 -20.91 4.30
C ILE A 136 2.94 -20.33 2.90
N ILE A 137 1.85 -19.83 2.36
CA ILE A 137 1.79 -19.16 1.06
C ILE A 137 1.92 -17.65 1.27
N ALA A 138 3.06 -17.08 0.88
CA ALA A 138 3.43 -15.67 1.01
C ALA A 138 3.85 -15.05 -0.33
N VAL A 139 3.17 -15.44 -1.41
CA VAL A 139 3.57 -15.12 -2.80
C VAL A 139 3.32 -13.66 -3.19
N GLY A 140 2.60 -12.90 -2.37
CA GLY A 140 2.36 -11.48 -2.64
C GLY A 140 1.46 -11.20 -3.85
N SER A 141 1.69 -10.05 -4.47
CA SER A 141 0.87 -9.53 -5.56
C SER A 141 1.71 -8.82 -6.63
N THR A 142 1.12 -8.63 -7.82
CA THR A 142 1.71 -7.95 -8.98
C THR A 142 0.80 -6.83 -9.47
N PRO A 143 1.32 -5.76 -10.09
CA PRO A 143 0.48 -4.74 -10.72
C PRO A 143 -0.49 -5.33 -11.73
N ASN A 144 -1.73 -4.81 -11.73
CA ASN A 144 -2.73 -5.18 -12.71
C ASN A 144 -2.40 -4.52 -14.05
N LEU A 145 -2.21 -5.34 -15.09
CA LEU A 145 -1.85 -4.89 -16.44
C LEU A 145 -2.94 -5.21 -17.43
N ASN A 146 -3.28 -4.22 -18.27
CA ASN A 146 -4.02 -4.46 -19.51
C ASN A 146 -3.09 -5.07 -20.55
N LYS A 147 -3.36 -6.32 -20.95
CA LYS A 147 -2.51 -7.08 -21.88
C LYS A 147 -2.45 -6.45 -23.26
N ASP A 148 -3.55 -5.90 -23.76
CA ASP A 148 -3.62 -5.29 -25.08
C ASP A 148 -2.77 -4.02 -25.12
N TRP A 149 -2.87 -3.19 -24.08
CA TRP A 149 -2.00 -2.02 -23.95
C TRP A 149 -0.52 -2.40 -23.82
N LYS A 150 -0.21 -3.49 -23.10
CA LYS A 150 1.17 -3.96 -22.96
C LYS A 150 1.73 -4.43 -24.31
N ASN A 151 0.94 -5.13 -25.10
CA ASN A 151 1.33 -5.57 -26.44
C ASN A 151 1.53 -4.39 -27.39
N GLU A 152 0.64 -3.39 -27.36
CA GLU A 152 0.70 -2.20 -28.20
C GLU A 152 1.87 -1.26 -27.85
N LEU A 153 2.08 -1.01 -26.55
CA LEU A 153 3.01 0.01 -26.07
C LEU A 153 4.41 -0.53 -25.77
N GLY A 154 4.55 -1.81 -25.47
CA GLY A 154 5.82 -2.44 -25.10
C GLY A 154 6.46 -1.79 -23.87
N ASP A 155 7.64 -1.18 -24.05
CA ASP A 155 8.43 -0.51 -23.03
C ASP A 155 7.85 0.86 -22.58
N LYS A 156 6.91 1.40 -23.35
CA LYS A 156 6.25 2.66 -23.02
C LYS A 156 5.13 2.51 -21.99
N LEU A 157 4.64 1.30 -21.75
CA LEU A 157 3.75 1.00 -20.63
C LEU A 157 4.60 0.54 -19.43
N ILE A 158 4.52 1.30 -18.36
CA ILE A 158 5.24 1.06 -17.10
C ILE A 158 4.26 0.91 -15.94
N THR A 159 4.71 0.25 -14.89
CA THR A 159 4.03 0.16 -13.60
C THR A 159 4.93 0.69 -12.49
N SER A 160 4.51 0.58 -11.23
CA SER A 160 5.37 0.84 -10.08
C SER A 160 6.68 0.04 -10.11
N ASP A 161 6.69 -1.12 -10.77
CA ASP A 161 7.88 -1.97 -10.82
C ASP A 161 8.96 -1.43 -11.78
N GLN A 162 8.58 -0.66 -12.81
CA GLN A 162 9.52 -0.13 -13.81
C GLN A 162 9.81 1.36 -13.67
N ILE A 163 8.94 2.15 -13.03
CA ILE A 163 9.11 3.60 -12.96
C ILE A 163 10.42 4.02 -12.27
N PHE A 164 10.87 3.25 -11.28
CA PHE A 164 12.10 3.51 -10.54
C PHE A 164 13.37 3.11 -11.30
N GLU A 165 13.23 2.37 -12.41
CA GLU A 165 14.33 1.98 -13.29
C GLU A 165 14.59 2.99 -14.44
N LEU A 166 13.74 4.02 -14.57
CA LEU A 166 13.97 5.07 -15.56
C LEU A 166 15.31 5.75 -15.32
N LYS A 167 16.09 5.97 -16.39
CA LYS A 167 17.42 6.60 -16.29
C LYS A 167 17.32 8.07 -15.94
N THR A 168 16.27 8.74 -16.42
CA THR A 168 15.98 10.17 -16.18
C THR A 168 14.49 10.32 -15.95
N LEU A 169 14.07 11.42 -15.33
CA LEU A 169 12.65 11.78 -15.30
C LEU A 169 12.15 11.98 -16.73
N PRO A 170 10.95 11.48 -17.09
CA PRO A 170 10.34 11.76 -18.38
C PRO A 170 9.89 13.22 -18.45
N LYS A 171 9.65 13.73 -19.67
CA LYS A 171 9.06 15.07 -19.83
C LYS A 171 7.57 15.07 -19.57
N SER A 172 6.89 13.95 -19.86
CA SER A 172 5.46 13.80 -19.69
C SER A 172 5.07 12.37 -19.32
N LEU A 173 4.05 12.22 -18.48
CA LEU A 173 3.57 10.93 -17.97
C LEU A 173 2.04 10.94 -17.91
N ALA A 174 1.42 9.97 -18.59
CA ALA A 174 0.02 9.66 -18.37
C ALA A 174 -0.10 8.62 -17.25
N VAL A 175 -1.07 8.79 -16.34
CA VAL A 175 -1.29 7.89 -15.21
C VAL A 175 -2.72 7.35 -15.28
N ILE A 176 -2.88 6.04 -15.24
CA ILE A 176 -4.20 5.40 -15.17
C ILE A 176 -4.45 4.94 -13.75
N GLY A 177 -5.49 5.50 -13.13
CA GLY A 177 -5.87 5.26 -11.73
C GLY A 177 -5.72 6.52 -10.88
N SER A 178 -6.43 6.57 -9.76
CA SER A 178 -6.38 7.64 -8.76
C SER A 178 -6.27 7.10 -7.32
N GLY A 179 -5.84 5.85 -7.18
CA GLY A 179 -5.55 5.23 -5.89
C GLY A 179 -4.21 5.68 -5.31
N VAL A 180 -3.80 5.06 -4.20
CA VAL A 180 -2.61 5.41 -3.40
C VAL A 180 -1.35 5.58 -4.27
N ILE A 181 -0.98 4.54 -5.03
CA ILE A 181 0.24 4.55 -5.86
C ILE A 181 0.17 5.62 -6.96
N ALA A 182 -1.01 5.78 -7.57
CA ALA A 182 -1.21 6.76 -8.64
C ALA A 182 -0.99 8.19 -8.13
N ILE A 183 -1.62 8.56 -7.01
CA ILE A 183 -1.54 9.91 -6.45
C ILE A 183 -0.13 10.22 -5.95
N GLU A 184 0.50 9.30 -5.19
CA GLU A 184 1.86 9.50 -4.70
C GLU A 184 2.85 9.75 -5.85
N LEU A 185 2.82 8.91 -6.89
CA LEU A 185 3.76 9.02 -8.00
C LEU A 185 3.44 10.20 -8.92
N ALA A 186 2.15 10.47 -9.20
CA ALA A 186 1.74 11.60 -10.01
C ALA A 186 2.18 12.92 -9.38
N GLN A 187 1.91 13.12 -8.08
CA GLN A 187 2.28 14.34 -7.37
C GLN A 187 3.80 14.50 -7.28
N ALA A 188 4.54 13.46 -6.94
CA ALA A 188 5.98 13.51 -6.87
C ALA A 188 6.62 13.86 -8.24
N MET A 189 6.17 13.23 -9.31
CA MET A 189 6.66 13.51 -10.66
C MET A 189 6.28 14.92 -11.13
N GLN A 190 5.06 15.40 -10.87
CA GLN A 190 4.61 16.76 -11.19
C GLN A 190 5.51 17.81 -10.54
N ARG A 191 5.81 17.67 -9.25
CA ARG A 191 6.68 18.56 -8.48
C ARG A 191 8.13 18.58 -8.98
N LEU A 192 8.53 17.49 -9.62
CA LEU A 192 9.84 17.37 -10.26
C LEU A 192 9.83 17.81 -11.73
N GLY A 193 8.78 18.49 -12.20
CA GLY A 193 8.70 19.11 -13.51
C GLY A 193 8.24 18.18 -14.63
N VAL A 194 7.67 17.03 -14.33
CA VAL A 194 7.05 16.13 -15.32
C VAL A 194 5.62 16.60 -15.60
N GLU A 195 5.24 16.78 -16.85
CA GLU A 195 3.85 17.08 -17.24
C GLU A 195 2.96 15.84 -17.00
N ILE A 196 2.02 15.94 -16.07
CA ILE A 196 1.16 14.82 -15.64
C ILE A 196 -0.27 15.00 -16.13
N THR A 197 -0.87 13.91 -16.62
CA THR A 197 -2.33 13.78 -16.75
C THR A 197 -2.77 12.46 -16.14
N VAL A 198 -3.66 12.52 -15.15
CA VAL A 198 -4.23 11.37 -14.45
C VAL A 198 -5.62 11.07 -15.00
N PHE A 199 -5.86 9.82 -15.42
CA PHE A 199 -7.17 9.32 -15.85
C PHE A 199 -7.78 8.46 -14.75
N ALA A 200 -8.88 8.90 -14.19
CA ALA A 200 -9.56 8.27 -13.07
C ALA A 200 -10.94 7.74 -13.48
N ARG A 201 -11.21 6.46 -13.23
CA ARG A 201 -12.51 5.82 -13.51
C ARG A 201 -13.68 6.42 -12.71
N SER A 202 -13.38 6.97 -11.55
CA SER A 202 -14.37 7.56 -10.63
C SER A 202 -13.81 8.83 -10.02
N ARG A 203 -14.61 9.48 -9.17
CA ARG A 203 -14.16 10.66 -8.43
C ARG A 203 -13.37 10.34 -7.16
N LYS A 204 -13.10 9.07 -6.87
CA LYS A 204 -12.30 8.69 -5.69
C LYS A 204 -10.81 9.01 -5.89
N VAL A 205 -10.17 9.54 -4.84
CA VAL A 205 -8.72 9.80 -4.78
C VAL A 205 -8.11 9.15 -3.55
N GLY A 206 -6.94 8.56 -3.71
CA GLY A 206 -6.21 7.93 -2.61
C GLY A 206 -6.99 6.80 -1.94
N SER A 207 -6.94 6.77 -0.61
CA SER A 207 -7.59 5.75 0.23
C SER A 207 -8.85 6.23 0.94
N LEU A 208 -9.10 7.54 1.03
CA LEU A 208 -10.22 8.12 1.77
C LEU A 208 -11.58 7.57 1.34
N THR A 209 -12.51 7.46 2.28
CA THR A 209 -13.86 6.94 2.03
C THR A 209 -14.99 7.89 2.45
N SER A 210 -14.72 8.84 3.35
CA SER A 210 -15.65 9.90 3.70
C SER A 210 -15.95 10.81 2.49
N PRO A 211 -17.22 11.05 2.14
CA PRO A 211 -17.58 11.96 1.04
C PRO A 211 -17.02 13.37 1.22
N LYS A 212 -16.98 13.85 2.46
CA LYS A 212 -16.50 15.19 2.78
C LYS A 212 -14.99 15.32 2.58
N LEU A 213 -14.22 14.35 3.09
CA LEU A 213 -12.77 14.32 2.90
C LEU A 213 -12.39 14.02 1.45
N GLN A 214 -13.13 13.16 0.76
CA GLN A 214 -12.97 12.94 -0.68
C GLN A 214 -13.13 14.24 -1.49
N LYS A 215 -14.16 15.03 -1.19
CA LYS A 215 -14.36 16.33 -1.86
C LYS A 215 -13.19 17.28 -1.56
N THR A 216 -12.78 17.38 -0.30
CA THR A 216 -11.64 18.20 0.11
C THR A 216 -10.35 17.78 -0.62
N ALA A 217 -10.09 16.48 -0.72
CA ALA A 217 -8.91 15.95 -1.41
C ALA A 217 -8.96 16.19 -2.92
N GLN A 218 -10.13 16.04 -3.55
CA GLN A 218 -10.31 16.34 -4.97
C GLN A 218 -9.98 17.80 -5.27
N ASP A 219 -10.51 18.73 -4.46
CA ASP A 219 -10.33 20.16 -4.67
C ASP A 219 -8.85 20.56 -4.53
N ILE A 220 -8.20 20.14 -3.45
CA ILE A 220 -6.79 20.47 -3.18
C ILE A 220 -5.84 19.82 -4.21
N LEU A 221 -6.02 18.54 -4.52
CA LEU A 221 -5.16 17.85 -5.47
C LEU A 221 -5.35 18.34 -6.91
N ALA A 222 -6.54 18.82 -7.28
CA ALA A 222 -6.80 19.38 -8.61
C ALA A 222 -6.12 20.75 -8.84
N GLU A 223 -5.69 21.46 -7.78
CA GLU A 223 -4.89 22.68 -7.91
C GLU A 223 -3.48 22.38 -8.46
N GLU A 224 -2.95 21.20 -8.17
CA GLU A 224 -1.60 20.78 -8.55
C GLU A 224 -1.59 19.77 -9.71
N LEU A 225 -2.57 18.85 -9.77
CA LEU A 225 -2.63 17.75 -10.71
C LEU A 225 -3.75 17.88 -11.72
N ASN A 226 -3.46 17.65 -13.00
CA ASN A 226 -4.49 17.52 -14.04
C ASN A 226 -5.17 16.15 -13.95
N ILE A 227 -6.20 16.04 -13.10
CA ILE A 227 -6.96 14.81 -12.89
C ILE A 227 -8.23 14.83 -13.73
N LYS A 228 -8.35 13.90 -14.66
CA LYS A 228 -9.55 13.66 -15.47
C LYS A 228 -10.44 12.65 -14.76
N PHE A 229 -11.33 13.15 -13.89
CA PHE A 229 -12.28 12.33 -13.17
C PHE A 229 -13.37 11.76 -14.08
N GLU A 230 -13.71 10.48 -13.86
CA GLU A 230 -14.75 9.75 -14.61
C GLU A 230 -14.44 9.64 -16.10
N ILE A 231 -13.14 9.79 -16.45
CA ILE A 231 -12.65 9.69 -17.81
C ILE A 231 -11.60 8.56 -17.87
N LEU A 232 -11.83 7.62 -18.79
CA LEU A 232 -10.88 6.59 -19.15
C LEU A 232 -10.41 6.77 -20.59
N PRO A 233 -9.20 6.31 -20.94
CA PRO A 233 -8.77 6.23 -22.32
C PRO A 233 -9.71 5.39 -23.18
N GLU A 234 -10.15 5.93 -24.30
CA GLU A 234 -10.90 5.19 -25.33
C GLU A 234 -9.95 4.42 -26.23
N GLN A 235 -8.82 5.04 -26.56
CA GLN A 235 -7.78 4.43 -27.36
C GLN A 235 -6.41 4.81 -26.80
N VAL A 236 -5.54 3.80 -26.69
CA VAL A 236 -4.14 3.96 -26.30
C VAL A 236 -3.29 3.30 -27.39
N ARG A 237 -2.37 4.05 -27.98
CA ARG A 237 -1.52 3.55 -29.04
C ARG A 237 -0.11 4.12 -28.99
N LYS A 238 0.86 3.37 -29.53
CA LYS A 238 2.21 3.88 -29.76
C LYS A 238 2.18 4.90 -30.91
N PHE A 239 2.74 6.06 -30.67
CA PHE A 239 2.86 7.12 -31.65
C PHE A 239 4.29 7.65 -31.66
N ARG A 240 5.05 7.30 -32.72
CA ARG A 240 6.50 7.50 -32.75
C ARG A 240 7.15 6.81 -31.54
N ASN A 241 7.89 7.54 -30.71
CA ASN A 241 8.51 7.02 -29.47
C ASN A 241 7.75 7.44 -28.18
N LYS A 242 6.44 7.71 -28.32
CA LYS A 242 5.55 8.18 -27.22
C LYS A 242 4.27 7.36 -27.19
N VAL A 243 3.45 7.61 -26.18
CA VAL A 243 2.09 7.08 -26.04
C VAL A 243 1.11 8.17 -26.40
N LYS A 244 0.20 7.92 -27.34
CA LYS A 244 -0.96 8.77 -27.64
C LYS A 244 -2.21 8.15 -27.02
N ILE A 245 -2.93 8.96 -26.25
CA ILE A 245 -4.16 8.61 -25.54
C ILE A 245 -5.27 9.48 -26.09
N ASN A 246 -6.32 8.87 -26.64
CA ASN A 246 -7.54 9.55 -27.04
C ASN A 246 -8.61 9.31 -25.99
N TYR A 247 -9.38 10.35 -25.65
CA TYR A 247 -10.45 10.31 -24.68
C TYR A 247 -11.51 11.36 -25.00
N THR A 248 -12.72 11.20 -24.44
CA THR A 248 -13.78 12.20 -24.54
C THR A 248 -13.90 12.95 -23.21
N GLU A 249 -13.87 14.26 -23.26
CA GLU A 249 -14.11 15.15 -22.13
C GLU A 249 -15.25 16.11 -22.44
N LYS A 250 -16.34 16.06 -21.66
CA LYS A 250 -17.54 16.89 -21.84
C LYS A 250 -18.11 16.83 -23.27
N GLY A 251 -18.10 15.64 -23.86
CA GLY A 251 -18.58 15.40 -25.24
C GLY A 251 -17.62 15.80 -26.35
N THR A 252 -16.42 16.30 -26.02
CA THR A 252 -15.41 16.70 -27.01
C THR A 252 -14.27 15.68 -27.04
N GLN A 253 -13.92 15.23 -28.26
CA GLN A 253 -12.76 14.38 -28.48
C GLN A 253 -11.47 15.15 -28.19
N SER A 254 -10.63 14.56 -27.34
CA SER A 254 -9.37 15.13 -26.89
C SER A 254 -8.26 14.09 -26.97
N SER A 255 -7.02 14.55 -26.95
CA SER A 255 -5.89 13.63 -26.89
C SER A 255 -4.75 14.19 -26.04
N PHE A 256 -4.03 13.29 -25.37
CA PHE A 256 -2.80 13.56 -24.64
C PHE A 256 -1.66 12.68 -25.17
N THR A 257 -0.47 13.23 -25.29
CA THR A 257 0.71 12.48 -25.74
C THR A 257 1.78 12.55 -24.68
N ALA A 258 2.17 11.38 -24.14
CA ALA A 258 3.13 11.25 -23.05
C ALA A 258 4.35 10.40 -23.46
N ASP A 259 5.47 10.57 -22.75
CA ASP A 259 6.65 9.73 -22.93
C ASP A 259 6.40 8.29 -22.48
N TYR A 260 5.59 8.13 -21.41
CA TYR A 260 5.19 6.84 -20.86
C TYR A 260 3.73 6.86 -20.37
N LEU A 261 3.16 5.65 -20.26
CA LEU A 261 1.89 5.38 -19.59
C LEU A 261 2.16 4.58 -18.31
N LEU A 262 1.90 5.18 -17.16
CA LEU A 262 1.92 4.49 -15.86
C LEU A 262 0.56 3.88 -15.58
N VAL A 263 0.50 2.56 -15.41
CA VAL A 263 -0.71 1.85 -14.99
C VAL A 263 -0.64 1.56 -13.50
N ALA A 264 -1.55 2.19 -12.73
CA ALA A 264 -1.67 2.08 -11.29
C ALA A 264 -3.12 1.74 -10.87
N THR A 265 -3.73 0.74 -11.54
CA THR A 265 -5.13 0.33 -11.41
C THR A 265 -5.35 -0.80 -10.41
N GLY A 266 -4.45 -0.98 -9.46
CA GLY A 266 -4.49 -2.01 -8.44
C GLY A 266 -3.51 -3.14 -8.68
N ARG A 267 -3.63 -4.19 -7.87
CA ARG A 267 -2.72 -5.35 -7.87
C ARG A 267 -3.53 -6.65 -7.88
N ASN A 268 -2.95 -7.68 -8.46
CA ASN A 268 -3.49 -9.04 -8.49
C ASN A 268 -2.59 -9.99 -7.71
N SER A 269 -3.20 -10.90 -6.96
CA SER A 269 -2.47 -11.94 -6.25
C SER A 269 -1.72 -12.90 -7.19
N TYR A 270 -0.55 -13.38 -6.76
CA TYR A 270 0.19 -14.44 -7.44
C TYR A 270 -0.33 -15.85 -7.14
N LEU A 271 -1.41 -16.02 -6.37
CA LEU A 271 -2.00 -17.35 -6.07
C LEU A 271 -2.32 -18.16 -7.35
N ASN A 272 -2.63 -17.49 -8.46
CA ASN A 272 -2.90 -18.14 -9.75
C ASN A 272 -1.69 -18.95 -10.29
N SER A 273 -0.48 -18.69 -9.79
CA SER A 273 0.73 -19.42 -10.21
C SER A 273 0.93 -20.76 -9.50
N LEU A 274 0.18 -21.02 -8.43
CA LEU A 274 0.43 -22.13 -7.50
C LEU A 274 -0.35 -23.42 -7.81
N SER A 275 -1.29 -23.41 -8.77
CA SER A 275 -2.13 -24.58 -9.12
C SER A 275 -2.92 -25.14 -7.93
N LEU A 276 -3.55 -24.26 -7.14
CA LEU A 276 -4.31 -24.65 -5.94
C LEU A 276 -5.45 -25.64 -6.23
N GLN A 277 -5.96 -25.68 -7.47
CA GLN A 277 -6.95 -26.67 -7.91
C GLN A 277 -6.45 -28.12 -7.80
N ASN A 278 -5.13 -28.36 -7.76
CA ASN A 278 -4.56 -29.69 -7.55
C ASN A 278 -4.70 -30.17 -6.10
N ILE A 279 -4.90 -29.25 -5.14
CA ILE A 279 -5.22 -29.58 -3.75
C ILE A 279 -6.69 -29.96 -3.65
N ASN A 280 -7.56 -29.15 -4.23
CA ASN A 280 -9.00 -29.35 -4.27
C ASN A 280 -9.61 -28.55 -5.44
N SER A 281 -10.45 -29.19 -6.25
CA SER A 281 -11.09 -28.56 -7.42
C SER A 281 -11.90 -27.31 -7.09
N ARG A 282 -12.42 -27.16 -5.86
CA ARG A 282 -13.12 -25.95 -5.40
C ARG A 282 -12.22 -24.71 -5.31
N PHE A 283 -10.88 -24.87 -5.35
CA PHE A 283 -9.91 -23.77 -5.30
C PHE A 283 -9.58 -23.19 -6.69
N THR A 284 -10.33 -23.53 -7.71
CA THR A 284 -10.21 -22.93 -9.06
C THR A 284 -10.57 -21.45 -9.06
N ASP A 285 -11.62 -21.06 -8.31
CA ASP A 285 -12.00 -19.65 -8.15
C ASP A 285 -11.26 -19.03 -6.94
N LEU A 286 -10.13 -18.39 -7.23
CA LEU A 286 -9.27 -17.78 -6.21
C LEU A 286 -9.94 -16.63 -5.44
N LYS A 287 -11.05 -16.07 -5.94
CA LYS A 287 -11.81 -15.02 -5.24
C LYS A 287 -12.73 -15.58 -4.16
N LYS A 288 -12.99 -16.87 -4.21
CA LYS A 288 -13.90 -17.59 -3.29
C LYS A 288 -13.15 -18.64 -2.47
N LEU A 289 -11.85 -18.48 -2.28
CA LEU A 289 -11.09 -19.39 -1.43
C LEU A 289 -11.67 -19.38 -0.01
N PRO A 290 -11.97 -20.56 0.58
CA PRO A 290 -12.45 -20.66 1.94
C PRO A 290 -11.29 -20.44 2.93
N LEU A 291 -10.86 -19.18 3.06
CA LEU A 291 -9.79 -18.77 3.94
C LEU A 291 -10.38 -18.25 5.26
N ASP A 292 -9.93 -18.84 6.36
CA ASP A 292 -10.20 -18.31 7.69
C ASP A 292 -9.28 -17.12 7.97
N LEU A 293 -9.86 -15.93 8.07
CA LEU A 293 -9.11 -14.70 8.27
C LEU A 293 -8.48 -14.59 9.67
N HIS A 294 -8.98 -15.34 10.66
CA HIS A 294 -8.45 -15.33 12.03
C HIS A 294 -7.26 -16.27 12.21
N THR A 295 -7.27 -17.42 11.55
CA THR A 295 -6.18 -18.41 11.62
C THR A 295 -5.27 -18.40 10.41
N LYS A 296 -5.68 -17.74 9.31
CA LYS A 296 -5.06 -17.72 7.98
C LYS A 296 -5.07 -19.07 7.27
N GLN A 297 -5.86 -20.03 7.77
CA GLN A 297 -5.94 -21.39 7.23
C GLN A 297 -6.82 -21.46 5.97
N LEU A 298 -6.36 -22.20 4.96
CA LEU A 298 -7.12 -22.52 3.76
C LEU A 298 -8.00 -23.76 4.01
N ALA A 299 -9.31 -23.56 4.17
CA ALA A 299 -10.24 -24.61 4.52
C ALA A 299 -9.79 -25.40 5.77
N ASP A 300 -9.68 -26.74 5.65
CA ASP A 300 -9.24 -27.68 6.65
C ASP A 300 -7.81 -28.24 6.40
N TYR A 301 -7.09 -27.65 5.45
CA TYR A 301 -5.73 -28.06 5.10
C TYR A 301 -4.68 -27.40 5.99
N PRO A 302 -3.50 -28.04 6.20
CA PRO A 302 -2.36 -27.41 6.87
C PRO A 302 -1.66 -26.40 5.95
N ILE A 303 -2.41 -25.52 5.33
CA ILE A 303 -1.98 -24.53 4.36
C ILE A 303 -2.51 -23.17 4.79
N PHE A 304 -1.62 -22.20 4.91
CA PHE A 304 -1.91 -20.87 5.43
C PHE A 304 -1.54 -19.81 4.39
N ILE A 305 -2.42 -18.84 4.13
CA ILE A 305 -2.20 -17.79 3.14
C ILE A 305 -2.09 -16.44 3.87
N ILE A 306 -0.98 -15.73 3.64
CA ILE A 306 -0.62 -14.51 4.35
C ILE A 306 -0.17 -13.37 3.42
N GLY A 307 -0.19 -12.14 3.97
CA GLY A 307 0.23 -10.92 3.28
C GLY A 307 -0.61 -10.61 2.04
N ASP A 308 -0.01 -9.92 1.08
CA ASP A 308 -0.68 -9.43 -0.13
C ASP A 308 -1.29 -10.54 -1.01
N ALA A 309 -1.05 -11.81 -0.69
CA ALA A 309 -1.62 -12.91 -1.45
C ALA A 309 -3.14 -13.02 -1.29
N HIS A 310 -3.71 -12.55 -0.17
CA HIS A 310 -5.15 -12.68 0.10
C HIS A 310 -5.86 -11.39 0.51
N THR A 311 -5.12 -10.30 0.79
CA THR A 311 -5.70 -9.06 1.30
C THR A 311 -6.03 -8.05 0.20
N ASN A 312 -7.10 -7.29 0.42
CA ASN A 312 -7.44 -6.13 -0.41
C ASN A 312 -6.74 -4.83 0.06
N SER A 313 -6.07 -4.88 1.20
CA SER A 313 -5.33 -3.75 1.80
C SER A 313 -3.89 -4.18 2.09
N PRO A 314 -3.03 -4.23 1.04
CA PRO A 314 -1.66 -4.72 1.17
C PRO A 314 -0.80 -3.69 1.90
N VAL A 315 -0.42 -3.97 3.15
CA VAL A 315 0.47 -3.13 3.96
C VAL A 315 1.58 -3.97 4.59
N GLN A 316 2.78 -3.42 4.61
CA GLN A 316 4.01 -4.12 4.96
C GLN A 316 4.01 -4.62 6.43
N HIS A 317 3.57 -3.81 7.38
CA HIS A 317 3.59 -4.17 8.81
C HIS A 317 2.59 -5.29 9.13
N GLU A 318 1.42 -5.32 8.48
CA GLU A 318 0.45 -6.41 8.61
C GLU A 318 1.02 -7.70 8.02
N ALA A 319 1.60 -7.64 6.82
CA ALA A 319 2.25 -8.80 6.19
C ALA A 319 3.37 -9.38 7.07
N ALA A 320 4.18 -8.54 7.72
CA ALA A 320 5.21 -8.97 8.65
C ALA A 320 4.62 -9.59 9.93
N HIS A 321 3.53 -9.03 10.47
CA HIS A 321 2.84 -9.56 11.63
C HIS A 321 2.22 -10.93 11.34
N GLU A 322 1.48 -11.05 10.23
CA GLU A 322 0.90 -12.32 9.78
C GLU A 322 1.99 -13.38 9.59
N GLY A 323 3.13 -13.01 8.98
CA GLY A 323 4.27 -13.91 8.81
C GLY A 323 4.74 -14.51 10.13
N ARG A 324 4.98 -13.69 11.14
CA ARG A 324 5.44 -14.15 12.46
C ARG A 324 4.39 -15.01 13.17
N THR A 325 3.15 -14.57 13.19
CA THR A 325 2.11 -15.19 14.02
C THR A 325 1.55 -16.48 13.44
N THR A 326 1.53 -16.64 12.10
CA THR A 326 1.03 -17.85 11.44
C THR A 326 1.91 -19.08 11.67
N VAL A 327 3.20 -18.91 11.93
CA VAL A 327 4.14 -20.01 12.21
C VAL A 327 3.64 -20.91 13.36
N HIS A 328 3.06 -20.30 14.41
CA HIS A 328 2.48 -21.06 15.52
C HIS A 328 1.42 -22.05 15.02
N ASN A 329 0.52 -21.62 14.15
CA ASN A 329 -0.53 -22.46 13.60
C ASN A 329 0.01 -23.56 12.70
N CYS A 330 1.05 -23.27 11.92
CA CYS A 330 1.73 -24.29 11.09
C CYS A 330 2.33 -25.40 11.92
N LEU A 331 3.04 -25.09 13.00
CA LEU A 331 3.72 -26.06 13.85
C LEU A 331 2.78 -26.86 14.74
N ASN A 332 1.61 -26.32 15.07
CA ASN A 332 0.67 -26.93 16.01
C ASN A 332 -0.60 -27.47 15.35
N PHE A 333 -0.67 -27.48 14.01
CA PHE A 333 -1.81 -28.04 13.30
C PHE A 333 -2.12 -29.47 13.79
N PRO A 334 -3.39 -29.84 14.05
CA PRO A 334 -4.63 -29.07 13.82
C PRO A 334 -5.08 -28.15 14.98
N LYS A 335 -4.25 -27.93 16.02
CA LYS A 335 -4.59 -27.05 17.16
C LYS A 335 -4.26 -25.60 16.82
N LEU A 336 -5.22 -24.88 16.25
CA LEU A 336 -5.04 -23.51 15.79
C LEU A 336 -5.39 -22.47 16.87
N LYS A 337 -4.77 -21.31 16.77
CA LYS A 337 -5.09 -20.10 17.56
C LYS A 337 -5.46 -18.95 16.63
N ASN A 338 -6.40 -18.13 17.07
CA ASN A 338 -6.69 -16.87 16.38
C ASN A 338 -5.47 -15.94 16.44
N ILE A 339 -5.10 -15.40 15.29
CA ILE A 339 -4.06 -14.39 15.17
C ILE A 339 -4.66 -13.06 15.64
N LYS A 340 -3.98 -12.38 16.57
CA LYS A 340 -4.40 -11.05 17.01
C LYS A 340 -4.30 -10.10 15.82
N THR A 341 -5.43 -9.57 15.37
CA THR A 341 -5.48 -8.57 14.32
C THR A 341 -4.92 -7.24 14.83
N LEU A 342 -4.08 -6.59 14.05
CA LEU A 342 -3.63 -5.23 14.34
C LEU A 342 -4.77 -4.24 14.05
N THR A 343 -4.77 -3.11 14.73
CA THR A 343 -5.63 -1.99 14.36
C THR A 343 -5.26 -1.53 12.95
N PRO A 344 -6.21 -1.50 12.01
CA PRO A 344 -5.93 -1.09 10.64
C PRO A 344 -5.31 0.31 10.59
N LEU A 345 -4.22 0.45 9.84
CA LEU A 345 -3.51 1.71 9.64
C LEU A 345 -2.98 1.77 8.22
N GLY A 346 -3.53 2.69 7.42
CA GLY A 346 -3.10 2.95 6.05
C GLY A 346 -2.71 4.41 5.86
N ILE A 347 -1.57 4.66 5.23
CA ILE A 347 -1.03 6.00 4.96
C ILE A 347 -0.75 6.16 3.48
N VAL A 348 -1.08 7.33 2.93
CA VAL A 348 -0.72 7.76 1.58
C VAL A 348 0.16 9.00 1.70
N PHE A 349 1.36 8.92 1.18
CA PHE A 349 2.37 9.97 1.25
C PHE A 349 2.20 11.01 0.13
N SER A 350 0.95 11.46 -0.07
CA SER A 350 0.67 12.69 -0.80
C SER A 350 0.93 13.90 0.09
N GLN A 351 0.74 15.09 -0.43
CA GLN A 351 0.76 16.32 0.38
C GLN A 351 -0.44 17.20 -0.02
N PRO A 352 -1.36 17.45 0.92
CA PRO A 352 -1.42 16.87 2.28
C PRO A 352 -1.43 15.33 2.28
N GLU A 353 -0.92 14.71 3.36
CA GLU A 353 -0.96 13.27 3.54
C GLU A 353 -2.36 12.76 3.81
N MET A 354 -2.65 11.51 3.37
CA MET A 354 -3.90 10.83 3.74
C MET A 354 -3.61 9.71 4.72
N ALA A 355 -4.51 9.51 5.69
CA ALA A 355 -4.48 8.32 6.51
C ALA A 355 -5.88 7.81 6.82
N ILE A 356 -5.99 6.50 6.99
CA ILE A 356 -7.17 5.83 7.55
C ILE A 356 -6.70 4.98 8.73
N VAL A 357 -7.39 5.12 9.84
CA VAL A 357 -7.09 4.42 11.10
C VAL A 357 -8.34 3.75 11.61
N GLY A 358 -8.25 2.49 12.01
CA GLY A 358 -9.39 1.72 12.48
C GLY A 358 -10.43 1.51 11.39
N GLN A 359 -11.70 1.67 11.71
CA GLN A 359 -12.80 1.54 10.75
C GLN A 359 -12.97 2.81 9.93
N SER A 360 -13.03 2.67 8.61
CA SER A 360 -13.29 3.78 7.70
C SER A 360 -14.78 4.19 7.74
N PHE A 361 -15.09 5.39 7.27
CA PHE A 361 -16.46 5.88 7.11
C PHE A 361 -17.31 4.89 6.31
N GLN A 362 -16.75 4.34 5.21
CA GLN A 362 -17.46 3.38 4.38
C GLN A 362 -17.78 2.08 5.12
N GLN A 363 -16.83 1.54 5.89
CA GLN A 363 -17.04 0.32 6.68
C GLN A 363 -18.11 0.51 7.74
N LEU A 364 -18.07 1.62 8.49
CA LEU A 364 -19.07 1.96 9.50
C LEU A 364 -20.47 2.11 8.89
N THR A 365 -20.57 2.78 7.74
CA THR A 365 -21.84 2.94 7.02
C THR A 365 -22.38 1.60 6.51
N GLN A 366 -21.51 0.74 5.96
CA GLN A 366 -21.91 -0.58 5.43
C GLN A 366 -22.34 -1.55 6.55
N SER A 367 -21.70 -1.49 7.71
CA SER A 367 -22.07 -2.28 8.89
C SER A 367 -23.32 -1.73 9.61
N LYS A 368 -23.82 -0.57 9.18
CA LYS A 368 -24.93 0.16 9.83
C LYS A 368 -24.61 0.50 11.30
N ALA A 369 -23.35 0.78 11.59
CA ALA A 369 -22.93 1.22 12.93
C ALA A 369 -23.60 2.56 13.29
N GLU A 370 -24.00 2.71 14.53
CA GLU A 370 -24.47 4.00 15.07
C GLU A 370 -23.28 4.81 15.58
N PHE A 371 -22.90 5.86 14.86
CA PHE A 371 -21.75 6.69 15.21
C PHE A 371 -21.98 8.16 14.89
N VAL A 372 -21.26 9.01 15.59
CA VAL A 372 -21.14 10.45 15.27
C VAL A 372 -19.79 10.75 14.64
N THR A 373 -19.75 11.78 13.80
CA THR A 373 -18.52 12.22 13.13
C THR A 373 -18.03 13.53 13.71
N GLY A 374 -16.89 13.50 14.41
CA GLY A 374 -16.16 14.70 14.78
C GLY A 374 -15.37 15.21 13.58
N PHE A 375 -15.37 16.51 13.36
CA PHE A 375 -14.72 17.15 12.19
C PHE A 375 -13.90 18.35 12.59
N VAL A 376 -12.75 18.54 11.94
CA VAL A 376 -11.96 19.77 11.98
C VAL A 376 -11.36 20.08 10.62
N SER A 377 -11.46 21.33 10.18
CA SER A 377 -10.70 21.84 9.03
C SER A 377 -9.38 22.45 9.53
N TYR A 378 -8.31 22.18 8.82
CA TYR A 378 -6.97 22.72 9.15
C TYR A 378 -6.74 24.12 8.56
N LYS A 379 -7.68 24.65 7.78
CA LYS A 379 -7.58 26.00 7.16
C LYS A 379 -7.20 27.09 8.18
N ASN A 380 -7.75 27.03 9.39
CA ASN A 380 -7.53 28.00 10.46
C ASN A 380 -6.83 27.37 11.68
N GLN A 381 -6.18 26.23 11.53
CA GLN A 381 -5.41 25.60 12.62
C GLN A 381 -4.08 26.36 12.78
N GLY A 382 -3.82 26.84 14.02
CA GLY A 382 -2.74 27.80 14.26
C GLY A 382 -1.35 27.31 13.85
N ARG A 383 -0.96 26.09 14.26
CA ARG A 383 0.35 25.53 13.88
C ARG A 383 0.45 25.25 12.38
N ALA A 384 -0.62 24.79 11.75
CA ALA A 384 -0.66 24.57 10.30
C ALA A 384 -0.46 25.88 9.53
N MET A 385 -1.05 26.98 9.99
CA MET A 385 -0.84 28.34 9.41
C MET A 385 0.61 28.79 9.57
N VAL A 386 1.22 28.56 10.74
CA VAL A 386 2.66 28.90 10.98
C VAL A 386 3.57 28.15 10.02
N LEU A 387 3.20 26.92 9.65
CA LEU A 387 3.98 26.08 8.74
C LEU A 387 3.68 26.38 7.24
N GLY A 388 2.66 27.22 6.92
CA GLY A 388 2.16 27.34 5.54
C GLY A 388 1.52 26.07 5.00
N LYS A 389 1.04 25.19 5.89
CA LYS A 389 0.50 23.84 5.57
C LYS A 389 -0.96 23.70 6.03
N ASN A 390 -1.71 24.79 6.03
CA ASN A 390 -3.07 24.88 6.57
C ASN A 390 -4.14 24.40 5.57
N GLN A 391 -3.93 23.23 4.99
CA GLN A 391 -4.86 22.59 4.07
C GLN A 391 -5.42 21.29 4.67
N GLY A 392 -6.58 20.86 4.15
CA GLY A 392 -7.18 19.58 4.48
C GLY A 392 -8.06 19.60 5.73
N ALA A 393 -8.40 18.40 6.18
CA ALA A 393 -9.30 18.18 7.30
C ALA A 393 -9.12 16.78 7.91
N VAL A 394 -9.70 16.59 9.12
CA VAL A 394 -9.74 15.33 9.83
C VAL A 394 -11.17 15.00 10.25
N GLU A 395 -11.54 13.73 10.13
CA GLU A 395 -12.75 13.16 10.72
C GLU A 395 -12.39 12.06 11.72
N VAL A 396 -13.09 12.03 12.85
CA VAL A 396 -13.03 10.99 13.88
C VAL A 396 -14.42 10.38 14.06
N TYR A 397 -14.50 9.06 14.21
CA TYR A 397 -15.76 8.31 14.30
C TYR A 397 -15.92 7.75 15.71
N ILE A 398 -16.99 8.13 16.40
CA ILE A 398 -17.27 7.75 17.79
C ILE A 398 -18.58 6.98 17.85
N GLU A 399 -18.54 5.78 18.42
CA GLU A 399 -19.74 4.97 18.64
C GLU A 399 -20.71 5.67 19.59
N THR A 400 -21.98 5.77 19.20
CA THR A 400 -22.98 6.56 19.93
C THR A 400 -23.23 5.97 21.33
N ALA A 401 -23.38 4.65 21.42
CA ALA A 401 -23.78 3.98 22.67
C ALA A 401 -22.66 3.90 23.71
N THR A 402 -21.44 3.53 23.29
CA THR A 402 -20.31 3.28 24.20
C THR A 402 -19.33 4.43 24.30
N ARG A 403 -19.47 5.43 23.40
CA ARG A 403 -18.54 6.55 23.22
C ARG A 403 -17.11 6.10 22.85
N LYS A 404 -16.91 4.86 22.38
CA LYS A 404 -15.62 4.35 21.95
C LYS A 404 -15.17 4.97 20.64
N PHE A 405 -13.87 5.18 20.51
CA PHE A 405 -13.25 5.65 19.29
C PHE A 405 -13.10 4.47 18.32
N LEU A 406 -13.82 4.53 17.18
CA LEU A 406 -13.89 3.46 16.18
C LEU A 406 -12.89 3.62 15.03
N GLY A 407 -12.63 4.86 14.62
CA GLY A 407 -11.77 5.12 13.46
C GLY A 407 -11.65 6.58 13.10
N SER A 408 -10.78 6.86 12.15
CA SER A 408 -10.51 8.23 11.67
C SER A 408 -10.06 8.21 10.22
N GLU A 409 -10.39 9.25 9.49
CA GLU A 409 -9.80 9.56 8.20
C GLU A 409 -9.18 10.97 8.26
N LEU A 410 -7.95 11.07 7.74
CA LEU A 410 -7.16 12.29 7.76
C LEU A 410 -6.75 12.65 6.33
N PHE A 411 -6.78 13.94 6.03
CA PHE A 411 -6.14 14.52 4.85
C PHE A 411 -5.51 15.85 5.27
N VAL A 412 -4.31 15.77 5.84
CA VAL A 412 -3.61 16.92 6.45
C VAL A 412 -2.10 16.73 6.43
N GLU A 413 -1.34 17.79 6.67
CA GLU A 413 0.11 17.71 6.92
C GLU A 413 0.41 16.82 8.13
N SER A 414 1.47 16.00 8.03
CA SER A 414 1.92 15.07 9.08
C SER A 414 0.85 14.05 9.53
N ALA A 415 -0.06 13.67 8.63
CA ALA A 415 -1.07 12.65 8.93
C ALA A 415 -0.45 11.31 9.32
N GLU A 416 0.75 10.97 8.82
CA GLU A 416 1.47 9.75 9.20
C GLU A 416 1.73 9.67 10.70
N HIS A 417 2.12 10.77 11.35
CA HIS A 417 2.40 10.82 12.78
C HIS A 417 1.11 10.81 13.61
N MET A 418 0.14 11.64 13.24
CA MET A 418 -1.15 11.69 13.91
C MET A 418 -1.90 10.36 13.83
N ALA A 419 -1.81 9.68 12.70
CA ALA A 419 -2.43 8.36 12.48
C ALA A 419 -1.88 7.29 13.45
N HIS A 420 -0.59 7.32 13.78
CA HIS A 420 -0.02 6.40 14.79
C HIS A 420 -0.61 6.64 16.17
N LEU A 421 -0.74 7.92 16.60
CA LEU A 421 -1.38 8.26 17.87
C LEU A 421 -2.82 7.74 17.94
N LEU A 422 -3.60 7.99 16.88
CA LEU A 422 -4.98 7.53 16.78
C LEU A 422 -5.08 6.00 16.73
N CYS A 423 -4.16 5.34 16.04
CA CYS A 423 -4.08 3.88 15.99
C CYS A 423 -3.87 3.28 17.39
N TRP A 424 -2.97 3.85 18.18
CA TRP A 424 -2.73 3.39 19.55
C TRP A 424 -3.93 3.67 20.47
N MET A 425 -4.62 4.79 20.33
CA MET A 425 -5.86 5.08 21.06
C MET A 425 -6.96 4.03 20.79
N ILE A 426 -7.12 3.60 19.52
CA ILE A 426 -8.05 2.53 19.15
C ILE A 426 -7.59 1.18 19.71
N SER A 427 -6.29 0.87 19.59
CA SER A 427 -5.72 -0.40 20.08
C SER A 427 -5.92 -0.61 21.58
N GLU A 428 -5.89 0.50 22.36
CA GLU A 428 -6.15 0.52 23.80
C GLU A 428 -7.66 0.61 24.12
N GLY A 429 -8.53 0.75 23.13
CA GLY A 429 -9.98 0.81 23.28
C GLY A 429 -10.49 2.06 23.99
N LEU A 430 -9.76 3.19 23.85
CA LEU A 430 -10.09 4.43 24.56
C LEU A 430 -11.46 4.98 24.13
N SER A 431 -12.19 5.50 25.13
CA SER A 431 -13.40 6.28 24.92
C SER A 431 -13.08 7.74 24.55
N LEU A 432 -14.06 8.44 24.02
CA LEU A 432 -14.00 9.87 23.71
C LEU A 432 -13.58 10.71 24.93
N ASP A 433 -14.11 10.38 26.11
CA ASP A 433 -13.85 11.14 27.33
C ASP A 433 -12.39 10.91 27.81
N GLU A 434 -11.92 9.67 27.81
CA GLU A 434 -10.53 9.35 28.12
C GLU A 434 -9.53 10.01 27.15
N ILE A 435 -9.87 10.13 25.88
CA ILE A 435 -9.03 10.81 24.87
C ILE A 435 -8.98 12.32 25.17
N LEU A 436 -10.10 12.94 25.53
CA LEU A 436 -10.17 14.37 25.82
C LEU A 436 -9.45 14.78 27.12
N GLU A 437 -9.21 13.83 28.02
CA GLU A 437 -8.38 14.01 29.23
C GLU A 437 -6.87 13.95 28.94
N LYS A 438 -6.45 13.42 27.77
CA LYS A 438 -5.02 13.38 27.42
C LYS A 438 -4.50 14.79 27.13
N PRO A 439 -3.21 15.04 27.42
CA PRO A 439 -2.59 16.33 27.09
C PRO A 439 -2.41 16.48 25.58
N PHE A 440 -2.76 17.67 25.08
CA PHE A 440 -2.43 18.12 23.73
C PHE A 440 -1.56 19.36 23.87
N TYR A 441 -0.30 19.26 23.46
CA TYR A 441 0.67 20.34 23.63
C TYR A 441 0.40 21.49 22.64
N HIS A 442 0.62 22.72 23.08
CA HIS A 442 0.45 23.93 22.28
C HIS A 442 1.79 24.60 21.96
N PRO A 443 2.06 25.05 20.72
CA PRO A 443 1.24 24.93 19.51
C PRO A 443 1.67 23.68 18.67
N THR A 444 0.73 22.80 18.38
CA THR A 444 0.97 21.59 17.55
C THR A 444 -0.16 21.33 16.56
N LEU A 445 0.08 20.48 15.57
CA LEU A 445 -0.95 20.03 14.63
C LEU A 445 -1.99 19.13 15.30
N GLU A 446 -1.58 18.36 16.31
CA GLU A 446 -2.40 17.43 17.08
C GLU A 446 -3.54 18.11 17.85
N GLU A 447 -3.45 19.41 18.14
CA GLU A 447 -4.58 20.17 18.73
C GLU A 447 -5.81 20.15 17.83
N GLY A 448 -5.62 19.97 16.52
CA GLY A 448 -6.71 19.74 15.58
C GLY A 448 -7.48 18.47 15.91
N LEU A 449 -6.80 17.38 16.32
CA LEU A 449 -7.47 16.15 16.76
C LEU A 449 -8.38 16.40 17.96
N ARG A 450 -7.86 17.12 18.96
CA ARG A 450 -8.67 17.50 20.13
C ARG A 450 -9.93 18.28 19.73
N THR A 451 -9.82 19.15 18.74
CA THR A 451 -10.95 19.91 18.19
C THR A 451 -11.97 18.99 17.53
N ALA A 452 -11.53 18.01 16.75
CA ALA A 452 -12.40 17.01 16.15
C ALA A 452 -13.13 16.16 17.21
N PHE A 453 -12.42 15.69 18.25
CA PHE A 453 -13.03 14.95 19.35
C PHE A 453 -14.04 15.81 20.15
N LYS A 454 -13.75 17.07 20.42
CA LYS A 454 -14.73 18.00 21.04
C LYS A 454 -15.96 18.20 20.16
N HIS A 455 -15.79 18.26 18.84
CA HIS A 455 -16.93 18.37 17.91
C HIS A 455 -17.80 17.10 17.97
N ALA A 456 -17.21 15.91 18.04
CA ALA A 456 -17.96 14.66 18.24
C ALA A 456 -18.74 14.67 19.57
N ARG A 457 -18.10 15.11 20.68
CA ARG A 457 -18.74 15.16 21.99
C ARG A 457 -20.02 16.00 22.00
N ARG A 458 -19.98 17.18 21.36
CA ARG A 458 -21.17 18.06 21.27
C ARG A 458 -22.35 17.45 20.52
N GLN A 459 -22.13 16.42 19.71
CA GLN A 459 -23.20 15.70 19.02
C GLN A 459 -23.80 14.56 19.85
N LEU A 460 -23.14 14.22 20.97
CA LEU A 460 -23.58 13.17 21.91
C LEU A 460 -24.20 13.77 23.18
N GLU A 461 -24.05 15.07 23.39
CA GLU A 461 -24.72 15.87 24.43
C GLU A 461 -26.07 16.39 23.92
#